data_53f390eff481e911d2346fcb5f1eb301
#
_entry.id   53f390eff481e911d2346fcb5f1eb301
#
_cell.length_a   1.000
_cell.length_b   1.000
_cell.length_c   1.000
_cell.angle_alpha   90.00
_cell.angle_beta   90.00
_cell.angle_gamma   90.00
#
_symmetry.space_group_name_H-M   'P 1'
#
loop_
_entity.id
_entity.type
_entity.pdbx_description
1 polymer ?
#
loop_
_entity_poly.entity_id
_entity_poly.type
_entity_poly.pdbx_seq_one_letter_code
_entity_poly.pdbx_strand_id
1 'polypeptide(L)'
;LGDVYKRQVNSLFEVKDRDALSTAYTPGVAEPCRQIKANPDDVYKYTFKGRTVAVVTNGTAVLGLGNIGPEAGLPVMEGKCVLFKEFGGVDAFPICLNASTREEVIAAVKAIAPTFGGINLEDIRSPECFDIEAELERDLDIPVFHDDQHGTAIIVLAGVLNALKVVGKRLEDVKIVQNGPGAAGTAIIKMLQVAGAKNIVAVDEHGILYPGRPAGLADHKEWLATVTNPERLTGTLADAVRGADVFIGTSVAGALTTEMAATMAPDAIVFAMANPNPEIMPDAAKAAGVRAVSYTHLRAHETLRHLV
;
A
#
# COMPACT_ATOMS: atom_id res chain seq x y z
N LEU A 1 18.42 10.28 -16.13
CA LEU A 1 17.10 10.95 -16.09
C LEU A 1 16.36 10.50 -17.33
N GLY A 2 15.38 9.61 -17.15
CA GLY A 2 14.56 9.07 -18.24
C GLY A 2 13.60 10.10 -18.81
N ASP A 3 12.85 9.68 -19.82
CA ASP A 3 11.89 10.51 -20.53
C ASP A 3 10.93 11.23 -19.59
N VAL A 4 10.78 12.51 -19.84
CA VAL A 4 10.10 13.47 -18.95
C VAL A 4 8.58 13.27 -18.95
N TYR A 5 7.99 12.74 -20.03
CA TYR A 5 6.55 12.55 -20.16
C TYR A 5 6.17 11.07 -20.12
N LYS A 6 5.61 10.63 -18.98
CA LYS A 6 5.12 9.26 -18.83
C LYS A 6 3.68 9.10 -19.31
N ARG A 7 2.90 10.17 -19.39
CA ARG A 7 1.46 10.15 -19.71
C ARG A 7 1.00 11.39 -20.45
N GLN A 8 -0.05 11.18 -21.24
CA GLN A 8 -0.88 12.25 -21.82
C GLN A 8 -2.33 11.76 -21.93
N VAL A 9 -3.27 12.69 -21.97
CA VAL A 9 -4.69 12.42 -22.18
C VAL A 9 -5.04 12.73 -23.64
N ASN A 10 -5.59 11.74 -24.33
CA ASN A 10 -6.01 11.85 -25.73
C ASN A 10 -7.52 11.77 -25.84
N SER A 11 -8.12 12.54 -26.79
CA SER A 11 -9.50 12.37 -27.16
C SER A 11 -9.71 11.06 -27.92
N LEU A 12 -10.76 10.32 -27.55
CA LEU A 12 -11.21 9.14 -28.31
C LEU A 12 -12.16 9.51 -29.45
N PHE A 13 -12.65 10.76 -29.49
CA PHE A 13 -13.60 11.28 -30.46
C PHE A 13 -12.93 12.33 -31.32
N GLU A 14 -13.00 12.13 -32.63
CA GLU A 14 -12.48 13.09 -33.61
C GLU A 14 -13.54 14.15 -33.95
N VAL A 15 -13.17 15.43 -33.76
CA VAL A 15 -14.02 16.57 -34.13
C VAL A 15 -13.53 17.15 -35.48
N LYS A 16 -14.08 16.63 -36.57
CA LYS A 16 -13.68 17.03 -37.94
C LYS A 16 -14.57 18.10 -38.58
N ASP A 17 -15.80 18.20 -38.10
CA ASP A 17 -16.81 19.09 -38.66
C ASP A 17 -17.78 19.59 -37.59
N ARG A 18 -18.75 20.40 -38.03
CA ARG A 18 -19.75 21.03 -37.15
C ARG A 18 -20.69 19.99 -36.52
N ASP A 19 -21.03 18.94 -37.27
CA ASP A 19 -21.93 17.90 -36.77
C ASP A 19 -21.28 17.05 -35.71
N ALA A 20 -20.00 16.68 -35.88
CA ALA A 20 -19.18 16.04 -34.86
C ALA A 20 -19.05 16.91 -33.59
N LEU A 21 -18.82 18.22 -33.74
CA LEU A 21 -18.78 19.14 -32.62
C LEU A 21 -20.13 19.22 -31.90
N SER A 22 -21.23 19.29 -32.63
CA SER A 22 -22.58 19.34 -32.06
C SER A 22 -22.93 18.07 -31.29
N THR A 23 -22.42 16.93 -31.73
CA THR A 23 -22.59 15.64 -31.04
C THR A 23 -21.70 15.55 -29.80
N ALA A 24 -20.42 15.93 -29.92
CA ALA A 24 -19.45 15.84 -28.84
C ALA A 24 -19.68 16.84 -27.69
N TYR A 25 -20.30 17.99 -27.99
CA TYR A 25 -20.52 19.05 -27.03
C TYR A 25 -21.96 19.58 -27.08
N THR A 26 -22.18 20.80 -27.55
CA THR A 26 -23.49 21.43 -27.55
C THR A 26 -24.14 21.34 -28.93
N PRO A 27 -25.40 20.86 -29.07
CA PRO A 27 -26.36 20.51 -28.01
C PRO A 27 -26.36 19.02 -27.57
N GLY A 28 -25.56 18.15 -28.18
CA GLY A 28 -25.64 16.69 -28.04
C GLY A 28 -25.51 16.22 -26.59
N VAL A 29 -24.60 16.82 -25.80
CA VAL A 29 -24.38 16.46 -24.38
C VAL A 29 -25.59 16.72 -23.45
N ALA A 30 -26.58 17.49 -23.91
CA ALA A 30 -27.75 17.79 -23.08
C ALA A 30 -28.60 16.54 -22.79
N GLU A 31 -28.63 15.58 -23.71
CA GLU A 31 -29.42 14.36 -23.50
C GLU A 31 -28.80 13.43 -22.46
N PRO A 32 -27.52 13.05 -22.52
CA PRO A 32 -26.86 12.35 -21.39
C PRO A 32 -27.04 13.04 -20.04
N CYS A 33 -26.94 14.38 -19.98
CA CYS A 33 -27.16 15.11 -18.74
C CYS A 33 -28.60 14.95 -18.20
N ARG A 34 -29.60 14.95 -19.04
CA ARG A 34 -31.02 14.72 -18.63
C ARG A 34 -31.21 13.30 -18.12
N GLN A 35 -30.63 12.32 -18.79
CA GLN A 35 -30.72 10.91 -18.41
C GLN A 35 -30.06 10.68 -17.03
N ILE A 36 -28.84 11.19 -16.82
CA ILE A 36 -28.14 11.08 -15.53
C ILE A 36 -28.90 11.82 -14.42
N LYS A 37 -29.49 12.98 -14.72
CA LYS A 37 -30.33 13.69 -13.74
C LYS A 37 -31.57 12.89 -13.35
N ALA A 38 -32.17 12.17 -14.27
CA ALA A 38 -33.36 11.34 -14.05
C ALA A 38 -32.99 10.02 -13.32
N ASN A 39 -31.85 9.43 -13.66
CA ASN A 39 -31.30 8.22 -13.04
C ASN A 39 -29.79 8.40 -12.82
N PRO A 40 -29.33 8.68 -11.57
CA PRO A 40 -27.93 8.92 -11.27
C PRO A 40 -26.98 7.80 -11.68
N ASP A 41 -27.42 6.53 -11.69
CA ASP A 41 -26.60 5.38 -12.08
C ASP A 41 -26.22 5.40 -13.57
N ASP A 42 -26.95 6.12 -14.39
CA ASP A 42 -26.61 6.30 -15.79
C ASP A 42 -25.31 7.09 -16.03
N VAL A 43 -24.73 7.69 -14.97
CA VAL A 43 -23.38 8.28 -15.02
C VAL A 43 -22.34 7.25 -15.46
N TYR A 44 -22.47 6.00 -15.02
CA TYR A 44 -21.57 4.92 -15.42
C TYR A 44 -21.75 4.47 -16.86
N LYS A 45 -22.89 4.74 -17.45
CA LYS A 45 -23.22 4.40 -18.84
C LYS A 45 -22.78 5.49 -19.83
N TYR A 46 -23.00 6.76 -19.47
CA TYR A 46 -22.80 7.88 -20.39
C TYR A 46 -21.48 8.63 -20.18
N THR A 47 -20.70 8.30 -19.15
CA THR A 47 -19.41 8.94 -18.87
C THR A 47 -18.28 7.93 -18.69
N PHE A 48 -17.08 8.41 -18.56
CA PHE A 48 -15.92 7.57 -18.29
C PHE A 48 -15.78 7.18 -16.79
N LYS A 49 -16.71 7.63 -15.92
CA LYS A 49 -16.64 7.42 -14.46
C LYS A 49 -16.35 5.95 -14.07
N GLY A 50 -17.05 5.00 -14.71
CA GLY A 50 -16.93 3.57 -14.38
C GLY A 50 -15.57 2.92 -14.67
N ARG A 51 -14.64 3.64 -15.32
CA ARG A 51 -13.30 3.13 -15.66
C ARG A 51 -12.18 4.07 -15.25
N THR A 52 -12.46 5.01 -14.34
CA THR A 52 -11.49 5.99 -13.90
C THR A 52 -11.19 5.91 -12.40
N VAL A 53 -9.95 6.14 -12.04
CA VAL A 53 -9.46 6.15 -10.66
C VAL A 53 -8.70 7.46 -10.41
N ALA A 54 -8.97 8.12 -9.28
CA ALA A 54 -8.11 9.18 -8.77
C ALA A 54 -6.98 8.57 -7.95
N VAL A 55 -5.73 8.85 -8.31
CA VAL A 55 -4.53 8.53 -7.50
C VAL A 55 -4.19 9.77 -6.69
N VAL A 56 -4.56 9.76 -5.42
CA VAL A 56 -4.54 10.93 -4.54
C VAL A 56 -3.39 10.85 -3.55
N THR A 57 -2.61 11.91 -3.46
CA THR A 57 -1.53 12.07 -2.48
C THR A 57 -1.47 13.50 -1.95
N ASN A 58 -0.91 13.68 -0.76
CA ASN A 58 -0.41 14.97 -0.29
C ASN A 58 1.13 15.00 -0.18
N GLY A 59 1.81 13.95 -0.64
CA GLY A 59 3.26 13.84 -0.70
C GLY A 59 3.96 13.73 0.65
N THR A 60 3.26 13.27 1.70
CA THR A 60 3.81 13.25 3.08
C THR A 60 4.62 12.00 3.41
N ALA A 61 4.55 10.93 2.59
CA ALA A 61 5.29 9.67 2.81
C ALA A 61 5.74 9.02 1.51
N VAL A 62 6.40 9.78 0.64
CA VAL A 62 6.76 9.36 -0.72
C VAL A 62 7.96 8.41 -0.70
N LEU A 63 7.75 7.14 -1.02
CA LEU A 63 8.79 6.10 -1.09
C LEU A 63 9.73 6.16 0.14
N GLY A 64 11.03 6.04 -0.05
CA GLY A 64 12.05 6.24 0.99
C GLY A 64 12.49 7.70 1.19
N LEU A 65 11.81 8.66 0.56
CA LEU A 65 12.15 10.09 0.59
C LEU A 65 11.43 10.86 1.71
N GLY A 66 10.35 10.29 2.26
CA GLY A 66 9.56 10.92 3.32
C GLY A 66 8.66 12.04 2.81
N ASN A 67 8.51 13.10 3.60
CA ASN A 67 7.67 14.24 3.24
C ASN A 67 8.41 15.18 2.27
N ILE A 68 8.08 15.08 0.99
CA ILE A 68 8.65 15.89 -0.09
C ILE A 68 7.64 16.85 -0.73
N GLY A 69 6.40 16.80 -0.27
CA GLY A 69 5.31 17.64 -0.78
C GLY A 69 4.64 17.11 -2.05
N PRO A 70 3.49 17.69 -2.41
CA PRO A 70 2.64 17.18 -3.48
C PRO A 70 3.27 17.30 -4.88
N GLU A 71 3.96 18.40 -5.19
CA GLU A 71 4.56 18.62 -6.51
C GLU A 71 5.71 17.63 -6.77
N ALA A 72 6.56 17.40 -5.76
CA ALA A 72 7.69 16.48 -5.89
C ALA A 72 7.22 15.01 -5.90
N GLY A 73 6.04 14.71 -5.36
CA GLY A 73 5.38 13.41 -5.44
C GLY A 73 4.75 13.10 -6.80
N LEU A 74 4.47 14.11 -7.63
CA LEU A 74 3.75 13.92 -8.90
C LEU A 74 4.37 12.86 -9.83
N PRO A 75 5.68 12.78 -10.04
CA PRO A 75 6.27 11.73 -10.89
C PRO A 75 5.97 10.30 -10.44
N VAL A 76 5.83 10.07 -9.12
CA VAL A 76 5.44 8.78 -8.55
C VAL A 76 3.98 8.49 -8.87
N MET A 77 3.10 9.49 -8.69
CA MET A 77 1.66 9.35 -8.99
C MET A 77 1.41 9.11 -10.48
N GLU A 78 2.17 9.76 -11.37
CA GLU A 78 2.12 9.46 -12.81
C GLU A 78 2.54 8.01 -13.09
N GLY A 79 3.61 7.53 -12.44
CA GLY A 79 4.02 6.14 -12.51
C GLY A 79 2.92 5.18 -12.07
N LYS A 80 2.28 5.44 -10.91
CA LYS A 80 1.14 4.65 -10.43
C LYS A 80 0.00 4.63 -11.45
N CYS A 81 -0.31 5.76 -12.07
CA CYS A 81 -1.34 5.83 -13.10
C CYS A 81 -1.00 5.00 -14.34
N VAL A 82 0.27 4.90 -14.74
CA VAL A 82 0.72 4.00 -15.81
C VAL A 82 0.41 2.55 -15.43
N LEU A 83 0.71 2.13 -14.19
CA LEU A 83 0.45 0.77 -13.73
C LEU A 83 -1.06 0.44 -13.74
N PHE A 84 -1.92 1.36 -13.32
CA PHE A 84 -3.37 1.21 -13.43
C PHE A 84 -3.81 0.97 -14.87
N LYS A 85 -3.21 1.67 -15.84
CA LYS A 85 -3.53 1.49 -17.24
C LYS A 85 -3.04 0.16 -17.79
N GLU A 86 -1.75 -0.14 -17.58
CA GLU A 86 -1.10 -1.31 -18.18
C GLU A 86 -1.59 -2.63 -17.59
N PHE A 87 -1.81 -2.68 -16.28
CA PHE A 87 -2.18 -3.91 -15.59
C PHE A 87 -3.67 -4.01 -15.24
N GLY A 88 -4.33 -2.88 -15.00
CA GLY A 88 -5.75 -2.84 -14.64
C GLY A 88 -6.69 -2.47 -15.79
N GLY A 89 -6.18 -1.93 -16.90
CA GLY A 89 -6.98 -1.47 -18.02
C GLY A 89 -7.85 -0.23 -17.73
N VAL A 90 -7.67 0.40 -16.57
CA VAL A 90 -8.42 1.59 -16.14
C VAL A 90 -7.61 2.87 -16.34
N ASP A 91 -8.32 3.98 -16.55
CA ASP A 91 -7.71 5.30 -16.70
C ASP A 91 -7.57 5.95 -15.31
N ALA A 92 -6.35 6.12 -14.83
CA ALA A 92 -6.10 6.77 -13.56
C ALA A 92 -5.55 8.18 -13.73
N PHE A 93 -5.86 9.09 -12.81
CA PHE A 93 -5.45 10.49 -12.84
C PHE A 93 -4.70 10.85 -11.56
N PRO A 94 -3.49 11.44 -11.66
CA PRO A 94 -2.74 11.90 -10.50
C PRO A 94 -3.39 13.16 -9.92
N ILE A 95 -3.67 13.14 -8.63
CA ILE A 95 -4.25 14.26 -7.88
C ILE A 95 -3.36 14.55 -6.69
N CYS A 96 -2.45 15.49 -6.86
CA CYS A 96 -1.53 15.92 -5.81
C CYS A 96 -2.14 17.10 -5.05
N LEU A 97 -2.47 16.91 -3.78
CA LEU A 97 -3.18 17.88 -2.95
C LEU A 97 -2.22 18.72 -2.14
N ASN A 98 -2.32 20.04 -2.24
CA ASN A 98 -1.72 20.95 -1.27
C ASN A 98 -2.62 20.98 -0.01
N ALA A 99 -2.59 19.90 0.76
CA ALA A 99 -3.40 19.68 1.94
C ALA A 99 -2.50 19.22 3.09
N SER A 100 -2.52 19.97 4.19
CA SER A 100 -1.65 19.77 5.35
C SER A 100 -2.31 18.96 6.48
N THR A 101 -3.64 18.88 6.48
CA THR A 101 -4.42 18.21 7.51
C THR A 101 -5.25 17.07 6.94
N ARG A 102 -5.61 16.14 7.80
CA ARG A 102 -6.52 15.02 7.49
C ARG A 102 -7.84 15.53 6.90
N GLU A 103 -8.41 16.54 7.53
CA GLU A 103 -9.71 17.13 7.18
C GLU A 103 -9.66 17.76 5.77
N GLU A 104 -8.56 18.43 5.42
CA GLU A 104 -8.37 19.01 4.08
C GLU A 104 -8.29 17.92 3.01
N VAL A 105 -7.56 16.82 3.26
CA VAL A 105 -7.49 15.69 2.33
C VAL A 105 -8.86 15.06 2.13
N ILE A 106 -9.58 14.78 3.22
CA ILE A 106 -10.92 14.18 3.17
C ILE A 106 -11.90 15.08 2.40
N ALA A 107 -11.90 16.38 2.69
CA ALA A 107 -12.78 17.32 2.00
C ALA A 107 -12.48 17.41 0.50
N ALA A 108 -11.20 17.45 0.11
CA ALA A 108 -10.78 17.47 -1.28
C ALA A 108 -11.19 16.20 -2.03
N VAL A 109 -10.97 15.02 -1.43
CA VAL A 109 -11.36 13.74 -2.05
C VAL A 109 -12.87 13.64 -2.23
N LYS A 110 -13.65 14.00 -1.20
CA LYS A 110 -15.12 14.03 -1.31
C LYS A 110 -15.59 14.97 -2.42
N ALA A 111 -14.93 16.12 -2.60
CA ALA A 111 -15.30 17.09 -3.63
C ALA A 111 -15.06 16.60 -5.06
N ILE A 112 -14.01 15.79 -5.30
CA ILE A 112 -13.69 15.24 -6.64
C ILE A 112 -14.35 13.88 -6.92
N ALA A 113 -14.80 13.17 -5.91
CA ALA A 113 -15.36 11.82 -6.01
C ALA A 113 -16.46 11.63 -7.08
N PRO A 114 -17.33 12.63 -7.37
CA PRO A 114 -18.34 12.49 -8.42
C PRO A 114 -17.78 12.12 -9.80
N THR A 115 -16.54 12.47 -10.09
CA THR A 115 -15.88 12.21 -11.40
C THR A 115 -15.36 10.80 -11.54
N PHE A 116 -15.01 10.13 -10.43
CA PHE A 116 -14.23 8.89 -10.41
C PHE A 116 -15.07 7.68 -10.04
N GLY A 117 -14.69 6.52 -10.57
CA GLY A 117 -15.24 5.23 -10.17
C GLY A 117 -14.53 4.60 -8.98
N GLY A 118 -13.37 5.14 -8.58
CA GLY A 118 -12.62 4.71 -7.40
C GLY A 118 -11.55 5.71 -7.00
N ILE A 119 -11.11 5.61 -5.77
CA ILE A 119 -10.03 6.42 -5.18
C ILE A 119 -8.90 5.51 -4.73
N ASN A 120 -7.70 5.75 -5.21
CA ASN A 120 -6.47 5.19 -4.68
C ASN A 120 -5.73 6.27 -3.88
N LEU A 121 -5.63 6.09 -2.58
CA LEU A 121 -4.78 6.91 -1.71
C LEU A 121 -3.36 6.38 -1.79
N GLU A 122 -2.37 7.27 -1.94
CA GLU A 122 -0.98 6.91 -2.15
C GLU A 122 -0.06 7.84 -1.37
N ASP A 123 1.00 7.30 -0.77
CA ASP A 123 2.07 8.08 -0.11
C ASP A 123 1.58 9.09 0.93
N ILE A 124 0.53 8.74 1.67
CA ILE A 124 -0.01 9.49 2.82
C ILE A 124 0.53 8.87 4.10
N ARG A 125 1.16 9.69 4.94
CA ARG A 125 1.83 9.20 6.15
C ARG A 125 0.87 8.59 7.18
N SER A 126 1.40 7.64 7.92
CA SER A 126 0.80 7.11 9.15
C SER A 126 1.06 8.09 10.32
N PRO A 127 0.11 8.29 11.29
CA PRO A 127 -1.15 7.54 11.41
C PRO A 127 -2.34 8.11 10.63
N GLU A 128 -2.24 9.31 10.07
CA GLU A 128 -3.35 10.03 9.43
C GLU A 128 -4.02 9.22 8.30
N CYS A 129 -3.24 8.43 7.56
CA CYS A 129 -3.76 7.62 6.45
C CYS A 129 -4.87 6.64 6.88
N PHE A 130 -4.82 6.13 8.12
CA PHE A 130 -5.82 5.18 8.63
C PHE A 130 -7.20 5.85 8.77
N ASP A 131 -7.22 7.03 9.38
CA ASP A 131 -8.45 7.78 9.60
C ASP A 131 -9.02 8.33 8.29
N ILE A 132 -8.14 8.81 7.39
CA ILE A 132 -8.53 9.31 6.06
C ILE A 132 -9.24 8.21 5.28
N GLU A 133 -8.64 7.04 5.18
CA GLU A 133 -9.24 5.92 4.45
C GLU A 133 -10.57 5.50 5.08
N ALA A 134 -10.59 5.25 6.40
CA ALA A 134 -11.80 4.80 7.09
C ALA A 134 -12.98 5.78 6.98
N GLU A 135 -12.71 7.09 7.00
CA GLU A 135 -13.75 8.09 6.82
C GLU A 135 -14.26 8.14 5.38
N LEU A 136 -13.36 8.07 4.40
CA LEU A 136 -13.73 8.09 2.98
C LEU A 136 -14.48 6.82 2.56
N GLU A 137 -14.08 5.64 3.06
CA GLU A 137 -14.81 4.38 2.83
C GLU A 137 -16.24 4.43 3.37
N ARG A 138 -16.44 5.06 4.54
CA ARG A 138 -17.76 5.19 5.14
C ARG A 138 -18.67 6.15 4.38
N ASP A 139 -18.11 7.24 3.85
CA ASP A 139 -18.85 8.40 3.35
C ASP A 139 -19.00 8.43 1.81
N LEU A 140 -18.29 7.57 1.07
CA LEU A 140 -18.36 7.49 -0.39
C LEU A 140 -18.94 6.16 -0.86
N ASP A 141 -19.77 6.21 -1.90
CA ASP A 141 -20.37 5.03 -2.54
C ASP A 141 -19.45 4.37 -3.60
N ILE A 142 -18.20 4.80 -3.70
CA ILE A 142 -17.17 4.24 -4.60
C ILE A 142 -16.04 3.63 -3.80
N PRO A 143 -15.32 2.62 -4.30
CA PRO A 143 -14.18 2.04 -3.64
C PRO A 143 -13.11 3.07 -3.28
N VAL A 144 -12.65 3.03 -2.04
CA VAL A 144 -11.48 3.77 -1.55
C VAL A 144 -10.43 2.75 -1.13
N PHE A 145 -9.19 2.95 -1.51
CA PHE A 145 -8.11 2.00 -1.26
C PHE A 145 -6.79 2.72 -1.02
N HIS A 146 -6.15 2.46 0.11
CA HIS A 146 -4.81 2.98 0.38
C HIS A 146 -3.76 1.91 0.05
N ASP A 147 -3.02 2.10 -1.04
CA ASP A 147 -2.12 1.07 -1.57
C ASP A 147 -0.97 0.71 -0.63
N ASP A 148 -0.39 1.69 0.06
CA ASP A 148 0.69 1.44 1.02
C ASP A 148 0.25 0.54 2.19
N GLN A 149 -1.03 0.54 2.52
CA GLN A 149 -1.59 -0.40 3.48
C GLN A 149 -1.92 -1.73 2.80
N HIS A 150 -2.93 -1.74 1.94
CA HIS A 150 -3.60 -2.95 1.48
C HIS A 150 -2.88 -3.64 0.33
N GLY A 151 -2.31 -2.88 -0.63
CA GLY A 151 -1.55 -3.47 -1.73
C GLY A 151 -0.33 -4.22 -1.22
N THR A 152 0.40 -3.61 -0.28
CA THR A 152 1.53 -4.26 0.38
C THR A 152 1.10 -5.49 1.18
N ALA A 153 0.02 -5.40 1.95
CA ALA A 153 -0.45 -6.51 2.77
C ALA A 153 -0.92 -7.71 1.92
N ILE A 154 -1.59 -7.46 0.80
CA ILE A 154 -2.04 -8.52 -0.14
C ILE A 154 -0.84 -9.30 -0.70
N ILE A 155 0.17 -8.58 -1.22
CA ILE A 155 1.32 -9.26 -1.83
C ILE A 155 2.18 -9.99 -0.80
N VAL A 156 2.31 -9.44 0.42
CA VAL A 156 3.03 -10.09 1.52
C VAL A 156 2.31 -11.34 1.98
N LEU A 157 1.00 -11.29 2.18
CA LEU A 157 0.24 -12.50 2.54
C LEU A 157 0.40 -13.59 1.48
N ALA A 158 0.26 -13.24 0.19
CA ALA A 158 0.46 -14.19 -0.90
C ALA A 158 1.86 -14.80 -0.88
N GLY A 159 2.89 -13.98 -0.66
CA GLY A 159 4.27 -14.41 -0.54
C GLY A 159 4.49 -15.34 0.66
N VAL A 160 4.01 -14.95 1.85
CA VAL A 160 4.13 -15.74 3.08
C VAL A 160 3.46 -17.10 2.93
N LEU A 161 2.23 -17.17 2.42
CA LEU A 161 1.51 -18.43 2.22
C LEU A 161 2.26 -19.37 1.26
N ASN A 162 2.89 -18.85 0.21
CA ASN A 162 3.69 -19.64 -0.70
C ASN A 162 5.04 -20.05 -0.11
N ALA A 163 5.72 -19.15 0.62
CA ALA A 163 6.97 -19.48 1.30
C ALA A 163 6.76 -20.57 2.37
N LEU A 164 5.65 -20.51 3.11
CA LEU A 164 5.29 -21.54 4.09
C LEU A 164 5.11 -22.93 3.44
N LYS A 165 4.52 -23.00 2.24
CA LYS A 165 4.44 -24.27 1.48
C LYS A 165 5.83 -24.81 1.13
N VAL A 166 6.77 -23.92 0.73
CA VAL A 166 8.15 -24.32 0.38
C VAL A 166 8.88 -24.92 1.58
N VAL A 167 8.65 -24.40 2.78
CA VAL A 167 9.33 -24.87 4.01
C VAL A 167 8.50 -25.91 4.79
N GLY A 168 7.30 -26.24 4.33
CA GLY A 168 6.45 -27.25 4.98
C GLY A 168 5.87 -26.81 6.33
N LYS A 169 5.71 -25.51 6.57
CA LYS A 169 5.14 -24.96 7.81
C LYS A 169 3.70 -24.47 7.60
N ARG A 170 2.93 -24.36 8.68
CA ARG A 170 1.55 -23.87 8.66
C ARG A 170 1.46 -22.49 9.29
N LEU A 171 0.63 -21.60 8.75
CA LEU A 171 0.51 -20.22 9.20
C LEU A 171 0.13 -20.08 10.68
N GLU A 172 -0.74 -20.96 11.16
CA GLU A 172 -1.21 -20.97 12.54
C GLU A 172 -0.16 -21.41 13.58
N ASP A 173 0.92 -22.06 13.14
CA ASP A 173 1.94 -22.67 14.01
C ASP A 173 3.23 -21.84 14.07
N VAL A 174 3.40 -20.89 13.17
CA VAL A 174 4.65 -20.10 13.03
C VAL A 174 4.66 -18.87 13.92
N LYS A 175 5.85 -18.52 14.43
CA LYS A 175 6.13 -17.25 15.07
C LYS A 175 6.57 -16.24 13.99
N ILE A 176 5.81 -15.16 13.86
CA ILE A 176 6.03 -14.09 12.87
C ILE A 176 6.52 -12.83 13.59
N VAL A 177 7.60 -12.24 13.14
CA VAL A 177 8.07 -10.93 13.60
C VAL A 177 7.81 -9.89 12.52
N GLN A 178 6.97 -8.88 12.82
CA GLN A 178 6.74 -7.72 11.97
C GLN A 178 7.56 -6.54 12.51
N ASN A 179 8.58 -6.12 11.76
CA ASN A 179 9.42 -4.96 12.10
C ASN A 179 9.01 -3.75 11.27
N GLY A 180 8.64 -2.65 11.93
CA GLY A 180 8.10 -1.45 11.32
C GLY A 180 6.58 -1.47 11.19
N PRO A 181 5.82 -1.27 12.29
CA PRO A 181 4.37 -1.28 12.30
C PRO A 181 3.77 0.09 11.91
N GLY A 182 4.22 0.64 10.77
CA GLY A 182 3.63 1.79 10.10
C GLY A 182 2.38 1.39 9.29
N ALA A 183 2.06 2.15 8.23
CA ALA A 183 0.90 1.87 7.36
C ALA A 183 0.91 0.42 6.84
N ALA A 184 1.97 0.03 6.15
CA ALA A 184 2.12 -1.32 5.61
C ALA A 184 2.14 -2.40 6.70
N GLY A 185 3.00 -2.24 7.71
CA GLY A 185 3.15 -3.25 8.76
C GLY A 185 1.87 -3.49 9.56
N THR A 186 1.10 -2.45 9.84
CA THR A 186 -0.21 -2.57 10.50
C THR A 186 -1.21 -3.36 9.64
N ALA A 187 -1.29 -3.06 8.35
CA ALA A 187 -2.17 -3.77 7.42
C ALA A 187 -1.75 -5.24 7.22
N ILE A 188 -0.44 -5.50 7.16
CA ILE A 188 0.11 -6.87 7.09
C ILE A 188 -0.31 -7.67 8.33
N ILE A 189 -0.15 -7.12 9.53
CA ILE A 189 -0.57 -7.79 10.78
C ILE A 189 -2.06 -8.13 10.73
N LYS A 190 -2.91 -7.16 10.42
CA LYS A 190 -4.38 -7.37 10.31
C LYS A 190 -4.71 -8.49 9.33
N MET A 191 -4.11 -8.47 8.15
CA MET A 191 -4.39 -9.45 7.10
C MET A 191 -3.88 -10.86 7.46
N LEU A 192 -2.70 -10.99 8.07
CA LEU A 192 -2.17 -12.25 8.55
C LEU A 192 -3.04 -12.85 9.66
N GLN A 193 -3.56 -12.02 10.58
CA GLN A 193 -4.48 -12.47 11.62
C GLN A 193 -5.79 -13.00 11.05
N VAL A 194 -6.37 -12.28 10.08
CA VAL A 194 -7.59 -12.76 9.36
C VAL A 194 -7.32 -14.07 8.63
N ALA A 195 -6.11 -14.25 8.08
CA ALA A 195 -5.70 -15.50 7.43
C ALA A 195 -5.40 -16.66 8.41
N GLY A 196 -5.35 -16.40 9.73
CA GLY A 196 -5.19 -17.43 10.76
C GLY A 196 -3.85 -17.42 11.51
N ALA A 197 -2.97 -16.45 11.30
CA ALA A 197 -1.75 -16.31 12.09
C ALA A 197 -2.08 -15.99 13.55
N LYS A 198 -1.48 -16.75 14.49
CA LYS A 198 -1.77 -16.65 15.93
C LYS A 198 -0.65 -15.99 16.74
N ASN A 199 0.59 -16.16 16.31
CA ASN A 199 1.76 -15.67 17.03
C ASN A 199 2.51 -14.62 16.18
N ILE A 200 2.09 -13.38 16.29
CA ILE A 200 2.73 -12.22 15.65
C ILE A 200 3.33 -11.34 16.73
N VAL A 201 4.61 -10.99 16.59
CA VAL A 201 5.33 -10.05 17.45
C VAL A 201 5.63 -8.79 16.65
N ALA A 202 5.02 -7.67 16.98
CA ALA A 202 5.29 -6.38 16.36
C ALA A 202 6.46 -5.67 17.06
N VAL A 203 7.34 -5.06 16.26
CA VAL A 203 8.55 -4.39 16.74
C VAL A 203 8.72 -3.05 16.05
N ASP A 204 9.02 -1.99 16.81
CA ASP A 204 9.37 -0.68 16.29
C ASP A 204 10.76 -0.21 16.79
N GLU A 205 11.08 1.06 16.61
CA GLU A 205 12.34 1.68 17.04
C GLU A 205 12.60 1.62 18.55
N HIS A 206 11.56 1.40 19.35
CA HIS A 206 11.64 1.25 20.80
C HIS A 206 11.63 -0.22 21.27
N GLY A 207 11.63 -1.18 20.32
CA GLY A 207 11.60 -2.61 20.58
C GLY A 207 10.22 -3.24 20.45
N ILE A 208 10.02 -4.38 21.12
CA ILE A 208 8.78 -5.17 21.04
C ILE A 208 7.59 -4.38 21.58
N LEU A 209 6.45 -4.43 20.86
CA LEU A 209 5.19 -3.85 21.32
C LEU A 209 4.52 -4.78 22.33
N TYR A 210 4.12 -4.19 23.49
CA TYR A 210 3.30 -4.85 24.51
C TYR A 210 2.48 -3.80 25.26
N PRO A 211 1.31 -4.15 25.84
CA PRO A 211 0.48 -3.20 26.57
C PRO A 211 1.21 -2.59 27.77
N GLY A 212 1.15 -1.26 27.87
CA GLY A 212 1.81 -0.53 28.95
C GLY A 212 3.32 -0.31 28.78
N ARG A 213 3.88 -0.53 27.59
CA ARG A 213 5.27 -0.17 27.27
C ARG A 213 5.48 1.33 27.52
N PRO A 214 6.57 1.72 28.22
CA PRO A 214 6.77 3.10 28.68
C PRO A 214 6.94 4.15 27.57
N ALA A 215 7.29 3.75 26.35
CA ALA A 215 7.58 4.67 25.25
C ALA A 215 6.97 4.20 23.92
N GLY A 216 6.62 5.15 23.05
CA GLY A 216 6.27 4.90 21.65
C GLY A 216 4.94 4.17 21.43
N LEU A 217 4.07 4.10 22.43
CA LEU A 217 2.69 3.62 22.28
C LEU A 217 1.76 4.80 22.08
N ALA A 218 1.52 5.18 20.85
CA ALA A 218 0.52 6.17 20.50
C ALA A 218 -0.36 5.60 19.37
N ASP A 219 -1.60 6.03 19.33
CA ASP A 219 -2.56 5.75 18.25
C ASP A 219 -2.69 4.24 17.95
N HIS A 220 -2.49 3.86 16.70
CA HIS A 220 -2.59 2.49 16.21
C HIS A 220 -1.63 1.51 16.90
N LYS A 221 -0.49 1.97 17.45
CA LYS A 221 0.46 1.10 18.16
C LYS A 221 -0.08 0.61 19.51
N GLU A 222 -0.94 1.37 20.19
CA GLU A 222 -1.64 0.88 21.39
C GLU A 222 -2.52 -0.32 21.05
N TRP A 223 -3.32 -0.20 19.99
CA TRP A 223 -4.13 -1.31 19.53
C TRP A 223 -3.27 -2.52 19.14
N LEU A 224 -2.19 -2.32 18.35
CA LEU A 224 -1.27 -3.39 17.96
C LEU A 224 -0.69 -4.12 19.19
N ALA A 225 -0.30 -3.38 20.23
CA ALA A 225 0.22 -3.96 21.46
C ALA A 225 -0.80 -4.89 22.16
N THR A 226 -2.10 -4.68 21.95
CA THR A 226 -3.15 -5.55 22.53
C THR A 226 -3.41 -6.81 21.73
N VAL A 227 -3.22 -6.76 20.40
CA VAL A 227 -3.59 -7.85 19.47
C VAL A 227 -2.39 -8.65 18.95
N THR A 228 -1.18 -8.25 19.31
CA THR A 228 0.07 -8.95 18.97
C THR A 228 0.80 -9.43 20.24
N ASN A 229 1.92 -10.14 20.05
CA ASN A 229 2.79 -10.58 21.15
C ASN A 229 2.03 -11.36 22.24
N PRO A 230 1.44 -12.51 21.90
CA PRO A 230 0.63 -13.30 22.86
C PRO A 230 1.45 -13.78 24.07
N GLU A 231 2.75 -13.97 23.91
CA GLU A 231 3.66 -14.42 24.96
C GLU A 231 4.14 -13.27 25.86
N ARG A 232 3.74 -12.03 25.62
CA ARG A 232 4.15 -10.85 26.38
C ARG A 232 5.67 -10.65 26.44
N LEU A 233 6.37 -10.96 25.36
CA LEU A 233 7.80 -10.74 25.22
C LEU A 233 8.12 -9.25 25.38
N THR A 234 9.29 -8.97 25.93
CA THR A 234 9.87 -7.63 26.02
C THR A 234 11.28 -7.66 25.45
N GLY A 235 11.82 -6.50 25.07
CA GLY A 235 13.18 -6.40 24.56
C GLY A 235 13.26 -5.78 23.17
N THR A 236 14.33 -6.06 22.48
CA THR A 236 14.72 -5.50 21.20
C THR A 236 14.26 -6.37 20.03
N LEU A 237 14.57 -5.94 18.79
CA LEU A 237 14.39 -6.75 17.59
C LEU A 237 15.16 -8.07 17.69
N ALA A 238 16.38 -8.06 18.24
CA ALA A 238 17.19 -9.28 18.42
C ALA A 238 16.51 -10.32 19.33
N ASP A 239 15.79 -9.85 20.35
CA ASP A 239 15.02 -10.74 21.23
C ASP A 239 13.78 -11.29 20.52
N ALA A 240 13.12 -10.47 19.71
CA ALA A 240 11.93 -10.87 18.94
C ALA A 240 12.24 -11.96 17.91
N VAL A 241 13.31 -11.79 17.12
CA VAL A 241 13.63 -12.70 16.00
C VAL A 241 14.18 -14.04 16.44
N ARG A 242 14.65 -14.15 17.70
CA ARG A 242 15.14 -15.43 18.22
C ARG A 242 14.07 -16.50 18.17
N GLY A 243 14.34 -17.58 17.43
CA GLY A 243 13.41 -18.67 17.20
C GLY A 243 12.17 -18.29 16.38
N ALA A 244 12.17 -17.15 15.68
CA ALA A 244 11.08 -16.77 14.78
C ALA A 244 11.18 -17.56 13.47
N ASP A 245 10.03 -18.01 12.97
CA ASP A 245 9.91 -18.70 11.69
C ASP A 245 9.88 -17.73 10.51
N VAL A 246 9.25 -16.57 10.70
CA VAL A 246 9.06 -15.57 9.65
C VAL A 246 9.45 -14.19 10.19
N PHE A 247 10.30 -13.50 9.45
CA PHE A 247 10.56 -12.07 9.62
C PHE A 247 9.95 -11.29 8.47
N ILE A 248 9.23 -10.22 8.77
CA ILE A 248 8.66 -9.29 7.81
C ILE A 248 9.12 -7.89 8.17
N GLY A 249 9.90 -7.27 7.31
CA GLY A 249 10.46 -5.93 7.48
C GLY A 249 9.78 -4.92 6.56
N THR A 250 9.29 -3.82 7.15
CA THR A 250 8.79 -2.62 6.48
C THR A 250 9.35 -1.38 7.18
N SER A 251 10.65 -1.41 7.50
CA SER A 251 11.32 -0.46 8.38
C SER A 251 12.46 0.29 7.68
N VAL A 252 13.68 0.06 8.11
CA VAL A 252 14.87 0.74 7.59
C VAL A 252 15.94 -0.26 7.16
N ALA A 253 16.77 0.16 6.22
CA ALA A 253 17.88 -0.64 5.72
C ALA A 253 18.80 -1.14 6.85
N GLY A 254 19.21 -2.40 6.78
CA GLY A 254 20.16 -2.99 7.71
C GLY A 254 19.62 -3.28 9.13
N ALA A 255 18.31 -3.15 9.35
CA ALA A 255 17.71 -3.40 10.67
C ALA A 255 17.85 -4.86 11.13
N LEU A 256 17.85 -5.83 10.22
CA LEU A 256 18.09 -7.25 10.53
C LEU A 256 19.55 -7.61 10.20
N THR A 257 20.36 -7.87 11.23
CA THR A 257 21.76 -8.29 11.01
C THR A 257 21.85 -9.78 10.69
N THR A 258 23.00 -10.21 10.13
CA THR A 258 23.27 -11.63 9.85
C THR A 258 23.24 -12.47 11.13
N GLU A 259 23.76 -11.92 12.23
CA GLU A 259 23.76 -12.57 13.54
C GLU A 259 22.35 -12.76 14.08
N MET A 260 21.48 -11.76 13.94
CA MET A 260 20.06 -11.86 14.31
C MET A 260 19.38 -12.93 13.45
N ALA A 261 19.56 -12.90 12.13
CA ALA A 261 18.96 -13.86 11.21
C ALA A 261 19.41 -15.31 11.52
N ALA A 262 20.65 -15.51 11.94
CA ALA A 262 21.17 -16.82 12.34
C ALA A 262 20.52 -17.38 13.63
N THR A 263 19.84 -16.55 14.42
CA THR A 263 19.09 -16.99 15.62
C THR A 263 17.65 -17.40 15.36
N MET A 264 17.17 -17.24 14.13
CA MET A 264 15.83 -17.63 13.73
C MET A 264 15.64 -19.16 13.77
N ALA A 265 14.41 -19.60 13.65
CA ALA A 265 14.09 -21.03 13.61
C ALA A 265 14.69 -21.71 12.35
N PRO A 266 14.89 -23.03 12.39
CA PRO A 266 15.22 -23.79 11.17
C PRO A 266 14.21 -23.51 10.04
N ASP A 267 14.71 -23.49 8.79
CA ASP A 267 13.90 -23.18 7.61
C ASP A 267 13.13 -21.84 7.72
N ALA A 268 13.82 -20.83 8.24
CA ALA A 268 13.27 -19.49 8.40
C ALA A 268 12.96 -18.82 7.06
N ILE A 269 11.99 -17.90 7.11
CA ILE A 269 11.52 -17.08 5.98
C ILE A 269 11.79 -15.61 6.30
N VAL A 270 12.35 -14.86 5.35
CA VAL A 270 12.61 -13.42 5.51
C VAL A 270 11.99 -12.63 4.35
N PHE A 271 11.16 -11.66 4.69
CA PHE A 271 10.65 -10.62 3.79
C PHE A 271 11.24 -9.28 4.22
N ALA A 272 12.33 -8.84 3.60
CA ALA A 272 13.04 -7.61 3.92
C ALA A 272 12.69 -6.53 2.89
N MET A 273 11.67 -5.70 3.15
CA MET A 273 11.03 -4.86 2.13
C MET A 273 11.31 -3.36 2.29
N ALA A 274 12.24 -2.97 3.17
CA ALA A 274 12.65 -1.57 3.26
C ALA A 274 13.17 -1.04 1.91
N ASN A 275 12.87 0.21 1.60
CA ASN A 275 13.17 0.84 0.34
C ASN A 275 14.07 2.08 0.56
N PRO A 276 15.16 2.32 -0.21
CA PRO A 276 15.61 1.56 -1.39
C PRO A 276 16.44 0.30 -1.06
N ASN A 277 16.97 0.17 0.13
CA ASN A 277 17.77 -0.98 0.55
C ASN A 277 17.01 -1.78 1.61
N PRO A 278 17.03 -3.13 1.53
CA PRO A 278 16.30 -3.99 2.45
C PRO A 278 16.89 -4.01 3.87
N GLU A 279 16.14 -4.52 4.85
CA GLU A 279 16.60 -4.72 6.22
C GLU A 279 17.79 -5.68 6.32
N ILE A 280 17.89 -6.63 5.40
CA ILE A 280 19.05 -7.51 5.20
C ILE A 280 19.19 -7.84 3.72
N MET A 281 20.41 -7.87 3.20
CA MET A 281 20.66 -8.28 1.82
C MET A 281 20.41 -9.78 1.64
N PRO A 282 19.86 -10.22 0.49
CA PRO A 282 19.51 -11.62 0.26
C PRO A 282 20.66 -12.61 0.48
N ASP A 283 21.87 -12.25 0.05
CA ASP A 283 23.04 -13.12 0.22
C ASP A 283 23.44 -13.27 1.68
N ALA A 284 23.34 -12.19 2.48
CA ALA A 284 23.59 -12.23 3.90
C ALA A 284 22.54 -13.07 4.65
N ALA A 285 21.25 -12.95 4.29
CA ALA A 285 20.20 -13.77 4.85
C ALA A 285 20.39 -15.25 4.54
N LYS A 286 20.72 -15.60 3.31
CA LYS A 286 21.04 -16.98 2.91
C LYS A 286 22.27 -17.53 3.65
N ALA A 287 23.33 -16.72 3.80
CA ALA A 287 24.52 -17.09 4.54
C ALA A 287 24.22 -17.35 6.06
N ALA A 288 23.21 -16.67 6.61
CA ALA A 288 22.70 -16.92 7.98
C ALA A 288 21.83 -18.19 8.10
N GLY A 289 21.55 -18.90 7.00
CA GLY A 289 20.76 -20.14 7.02
C GLY A 289 19.26 -19.93 6.73
N VAL A 290 18.84 -18.72 6.33
CA VAL A 290 17.44 -18.46 5.95
C VAL A 290 17.09 -19.24 4.68
N ARG A 291 15.97 -19.95 4.71
CA ARG A 291 15.54 -20.87 3.64
C ARG A 291 14.85 -20.17 2.47
N ALA A 292 13.99 -19.20 2.78
CA ALA A 292 13.27 -18.43 1.77
C ALA A 292 13.45 -16.94 2.02
N VAL A 293 13.86 -16.21 0.99
CA VAL A 293 14.14 -14.76 1.09
C VAL A 293 13.37 -14.04 0.00
N SER A 294 12.61 -13.03 0.41
CA SER A 294 12.08 -12.00 -0.48
C SER A 294 12.52 -10.62 0.04
N TYR A 295 12.62 -9.64 -0.82
CA TYR A 295 13.12 -8.32 -0.42
C TYR A 295 12.38 -7.19 -1.16
N THR A 296 12.92 -5.98 -1.19
CA THR A 296 12.31 -4.76 -1.74
C THR A 296 11.60 -4.99 -3.08
N HIS A 297 12.12 -5.85 -3.96
CA HIS A 297 11.54 -6.15 -5.26
C HIS A 297 10.18 -6.88 -5.20
N LEU A 298 9.76 -7.43 -4.06
CA LEU A 298 8.45 -8.09 -3.92
C LEU A 298 7.30 -7.16 -4.32
N ARG A 299 7.46 -5.86 -4.10
CA ARG A 299 6.49 -4.83 -4.49
C ARG A 299 6.72 -4.26 -5.89
N ALA A 300 7.81 -4.63 -6.55
CA ALA A 300 8.10 -4.15 -7.90
C ALA A 300 7.15 -4.81 -8.91
N HIS A 301 6.65 -4.01 -9.84
CA HIS A 301 5.81 -4.50 -10.94
C HIS A 301 6.72 -5.05 -12.02
N GLU A 302 7.08 -6.33 -11.88
CA GLU A 302 7.90 -7.04 -12.85
C GLU A 302 7.12 -7.29 -14.14
N THR A 303 7.78 -7.20 -15.28
CA THR A 303 7.20 -7.67 -16.54
C THR A 303 7.21 -9.19 -16.58
N LEU A 304 6.34 -9.82 -17.38
CA LEU A 304 6.28 -11.29 -17.55
C LEU A 304 7.64 -11.93 -17.90
N ARG A 305 8.61 -11.16 -18.41
CA ARG A 305 9.96 -11.61 -18.70
C ARG A 305 10.85 -11.83 -17.46
N HIS A 306 10.46 -11.26 -16.33
CA HIS A 306 11.25 -11.29 -15.09
C HIS A 306 10.63 -12.22 -14.03
N LEU A 307 9.49 -12.85 -14.34
CA LEU A 307 8.80 -13.82 -13.48
C LEU A 307 9.29 -15.26 -13.72
N VAL A 308 10.62 -15.46 -13.84
CA VAL A 308 11.20 -16.81 -14.01
C VAL A 308 12.01 -17.18 -12.78
#